data_72304c8699e262ae3c010159efe7b865
#
_entry.id   72304c8699e262ae3c010159efe7b865
#
_cell.length_a   1.000
_cell.length_b   1.000
_cell.length_c   1.000
_cell.angle_alpha   90.00
_cell.angle_beta   90.00
_cell.angle_gamma   90.00
#
_symmetry.space_group_name_H-M   'P 1'
#
loop_
_entity.id
_entity.type
_entity.pdbx_description
1 polymer ?
#
loop_
_entity_poly.entity_id
_entity_poly.type
_entity_poly.pdbx_seq_one_letter_code
_entity_poly.pdbx_strand_id
1 'polypeptide(L)'
;MEEKSMETRIAQIGIIVEEGGSIEEMNQLLHENAKYIIGRMGIPYREKGISIISIIIDAPNDIISALSGKLGMLENISSKTLYAKV
;
A
#
# COMPACT_ATOMS: atom_id res chain seq x y z
N MET A 1 3.78 -27.73 -14.38
CA MET A 1 3.60 -26.91 -14.37
C MET A 1 3.99 -26.10 -14.37
N GLU A 2 4.22 -25.84 -14.55
CA GLU A 2 4.54 -24.96 -14.42
C GLU A 2 3.98 -24.08 -14.17
N GLU A 3 3.95 -24.24 -13.46
CA GLU A 3 3.44 -23.22 -13.11
C GLU A 3 3.78 -22.11 -13.81
N LYS A 4 3.04 -21.64 -14.41
CA LYS A 4 3.32 -20.50 -15.00
C LYS A 4 3.49 -19.54 -13.98
N SER A 5 4.60 -19.09 -13.84
CA SER A 5 4.83 -18.14 -12.81
C SER A 5 4.19 -16.83 -13.21
N MET A 6 3.57 -16.20 -12.27
CA MET A 6 3.04 -14.88 -12.48
C MET A 6 4.18 -13.90 -12.38
N GLU A 7 4.25 -13.02 -13.36
CA GLU A 7 5.22 -11.95 -13.27
C GLU A 7 4.83 -11.02 -12.16
N THR A 8 5.79 -10.64 -11.38
CA THR A 8 5.56 -9.68 -10.33
C THR A 8 6.33 -8.42 -10.59
N ARG A 9 5.89 -7.35 -9.98
CA ARG A 9 6.57 -6.07 -10.03
C ARG A 9 6.83 -5.61 -8.62
N ILE A 10 7.87 -4.82 -8.48
CA ILE A 10 8.22 -4.24 -7.19
C ILE A 10 7.75 -2.80 -7.22
N ALA A 11 7.06 -2.41 -6.17
CA ALA A 11 6.52 -1.06 -6.10
C ALA A 11 6.59 -0.54 -4.69
N GLN A 12 6.54 0.76 -4.58
CA GLN A 12 6.41 1.44 -3.31
C GLN A 12 5.07 2.17 -3.34
N ILE A 13 4.25 1.93 -2.31
CA ILE A 13 2.99 2.63 -2.18
C ILE A 13 3.14 3.60 -1.03
N GLY A 14 3.04 4.90 -1.35
CA GLY A 14 3.05 5.94 -0.34
C GLY A 14 1.63 6.24 0.08
N ILE A 15 1.40 6.31 1.37
CA ILE A 15 0.07 6.51 1.92
C ILE A 15 0.13 7.67 2.90
N ILE A 16 -0.80 8.61 2.73
CA ILE A 16 -0.93 9.71 3.68
C ILE A 16 -2.29 9.55 4.34
N VAL A 17 -2.30 9.46 5.66
CA VAL A 17 -3.52 9.36 6.43
C VAL A 17 -3.73 10.68 7.15
N GLU A 18 -4.79 11.39 6.79
CA GLU A 18 -5.13 12.65 7.44
C GLU A 18 -6.08 12.39 8.58
N GLU A 19 -6.29 13.42 9.37
CA GLU A 19 -7.16 13.30 10.54
C GLU A 19 -8.52 12.80 10.10
N GLY A 20 -9.04 11.80 10.83
CA GLY A 20 -10.31 11.19 10.45
C GLY A 20 -10.16 10.04 9.48
N GLY A 21 -8.94 9.76 9.02
CA GLY A 21 -8.73 8.65 8.11
C GLY A 21 -9.00 7.31 8.77
N SER A 22 -9.43 6.36 7.96
CA SER A 22 -9.87 5.06 8.45
C SER A 22 -8.67 4.13 8.60
N ILE A 23 -7.99 4.24 9.74
CA ILE A 23 -6.80 3.44 10.00
C ILE A 23 -7.12 1.95 10.02
N GLU A 24 -8.26 1.60 10.61
CA GLU A 24 -8.63 0.19 10.71
C GLU A 24 -8.85 -0.43 9.34
N GLU A 25 -9.54 0.28 8.46
CA GLU A 25 -9.77 -0.25 7.13
C GLU A 25 -8.47 -0.32 6.35
N MET A 26 -7.61 0.67 6.52
CA MET A 26 -6.30 0.64 5.89
C MET A 26 -5.51 -0.58 6.34
N ASN A 27 -5.46 -0.82 7.64
CA ASN A 27 -4.72 -1.94 8.17
C ASN A 27 -5.31 -3.27 7.71
N GLN A 28 -6.63 -3.34 7.55
CA GLN A 28 -7.27 -4.54 7.06
C GLN A 28 -6.83 -4.84 5.62
N LEU A 29 -6.81 -3.82 4.77
CA LEU A 29 -6.37 -4.00 3.40
C LEU A 29 -4.91 -4.45 3.34
N LEU A 30 -4.05 -3.87 4.17
CA LEU A 30 -2.66 -4.26 4.18
C LEU A 30 -2.50 -5.68 4.68
N HIS A 31 -3.28 -6.06 5.67
CA HIS A 31 -3.23 -7.41 6.20
C HIS A 31 -3.65 -8.43 5.16
N GLU A 32 -4.67 -8.13 4.38
CA GLU A 32 -5.15 -9.04 3.34
C GLU A 32 -4.11 -9.28 2.27
N ASN A 33 -3.17 -8.36 2.13
CA ASN A 33 -2.13 -8.46 1.12
C ASN A 33 -0.76 -8.69 1.73
N ALA A 34 -0.72 -9.13 2.98
CA ALA A 34 0.54 -9.22 3.73
C ALA A 34 1.56 -10.11 3.05
N LYS A 35 1.12 -11.17 2.38
CA LYS A 35 2.07 -12.09 1.77
C LYS A 35 2.87 -11.45 0.63
N TYR A 36 2.38 -10.36 0.09
CA TYR A 36 3.10 -9.65 -0.97
C TYR A 36 3.97 -8.52 -0.44
N ILE A 37 3.77 -8.11 0.80
CA ILE A 37 4.45 -6.94 1.35
C ILE A 37 5.81 -7.33 1.87
N ILE A 38 6.85 -6.69 1.33
CA ILE A 38 8.23 -6.95 1.71
C ILE A 38 8.61 -6.13 2.94
N GLY A 39 8.13 -4.90 3.00
CA GLY A 39 8.48 -4.04 4.11
C GLY A 39 7.45 -2.94 4.29
N ARG A 40 7.45 -2.36 5.47
CA ARG A 40 6.48 -1.35 5.83
C ARG A 40 7.11 -0.41 6.83
N MET A 41 6.87 0.89 6.63
CA MET A 41 7.35 1.89 7.57
C MET A 41 6.26 2.92 7.74
N GLY A 42 6.03 3.33 8.97
CA GLY A 42 5.01 4.34 9.25
C GLY A 42 5.54 5.36 10.23
N ILE A 43 5.26 6.63 9.96
CA ILE A 43 5.70 7.72 10.80
C ILE A 43 4.49 8.59 11.12
N PRO A 44 4.04 8.60 12.38
CA PRO A 44 3.00 9.55 12.78
C PRO A 44 3.62 10.93 12.97
N TYR A 45 3.01 11.92 12.36
CA TYR A 45 3.51 13.29 12.48
C TYR A 45 2.42 14.13 13.14
N ARG A 46 2.46 14.15 14.44
CA ARG A 46 1.36 14.69 15.24
C ARG A 46 1.18 16.18 15.05
N GLU A 47 2.28 16.89 14.79
CA GLU A 47 2.19 18.33 14.64
C GLU A 47 1.30 18.74 13.47
N LYS A 48 1.19 17.88 12.47
CA LYS A 48 0.36 18.15 11.32
C LYS A 48 -0.88 17.30 11.27
N GLY A 49 -1.05 16.42 12.26
CA GLY A 49 -2.22 15.56 12.32
C GLY A 49 -2.27 14.51 11.22
N ILE A 50 -1.12 14.07 10.73
CA ILE A 50 -1.08 13.09 9.66
C ILE A 50 -0.18 11.92 10.03
N SER A 51 -0.36 10.83 9.32
CA SER A 51 0.58 9.71 9.36
C SER A 51 1.03 9.43 7.94
N ILE A 52 2.31 9.12 7.79
CA ILE A 52 2.90 8.83 6.49
C ILE A 52 3.37 7.40 6.52
N ILE A 53 2.91 6.59 5.57
CA ILE A 53 3.21 5.17 5.57
C ILE A 53 3.78 4.81 4.21
N SER A 54 4.81 3.98 4.21
CA SER A 54 5.43 3.50 2.99
C SER A 54 5.37 2.00 3.00
N ILE A 55 4.86 1.42 1.92
CA ILE A 55 4.76 -0.02 1.75
C ILE A 55 5.61 -0.42 0.57
N ILE A 56 6.46 -1.43 0.76
CA ILE A 56 7.22 -2.01 -0.33
C ILE A 56 6.57 -3.35 -0.65
N ILE A 57 6.21 -3.54 -1.91
CA ILE A 57 5.42 -4.70 -2.29
C ILE A 57 6.00 -5.34 -3.54
N ASP A 58 5.95 -6.66 -3.59
CA ASP A 58 6.36 -7.45 -4.75
C ASP A 58 5.19 -8.35 -5.09
N ALA A 59 4.45 -8.02 -6.13
CA ALA A 59 3.20 -8.68 -6.43
C ALA A 59 2.86 -8.54 -7.89
N PRO A 60 1.92 -9.36 -8.39
CA PRO A 60 1.39 -9.14 -9.73
C PRO A 60 0.80 -7.73 -9.83
N ASN A 61 0.87 -7.18 -11.02
CA ASN A 61 0.47 -5.79 -11.21
C ASN A 61 -0.99 -5.53 -10.81
N ASP A 62 -1.87 -6.49 -11.10
CA ASP A 62 -3.28 -6.28 -10.75
C ASP A 62 -3.51 -6.25 -9.24
N ILE A 63 -2.69 -6.96 -8.49
CA ILE A 63 -2.78 -6.91 -7.03
C ILE A 63 -2.35 -5.54 -6.52
N ILE A 64 -1.25 -5.02 -7.08
CA ILE A 64 -0.76 -3.70 -6.67
C ILE A 64 -1.78 -2.62 -7.01
N SER A 65 -2.31 -2.66 -8.23
CA SER A 65 -3.29 -1.67 -8.65
C SER A 65 -4.55 -1.73 -7.79
N ALA A 66 -5.02 -2.93 -7.50
CA ALA A 66 -6.23 -3.08 -6.71
C ALA A 66 -6.02 -2.55 -5.30
N LEU A 67 -4.88 -2.86 -4.70
CA LEU A 67 -4.59 -2.38 -3.35
C LEU A 67 -4.50 -0.87 -3.32
N SER A 68 -3.74 -0.30 -4.26
CA SER A 68 -3.57 1.14 -4.31
C SER A 68 -4.91 1.85 -4.52
N GLY A 69 -5.74 1.29 -5.41
CA GLY A 69 -7.06 1.87 -5.67
C GLY A 69 -7.96 1.84 -4.45
N LYS A 70 -7.97 0.70 -3.75
CA LYS A 70 -8.80 0.57 -2.56
C LYS A 70 -8.34 1.50 -1.45
N LEU A 71 -7.01 1.64 -1.29
CA LEU A 71 -6.48 2.56 -0.30
C LEU A 71 -6.90 4.00 -0.61
N GLY A 72 -6.85 4.38 -1.89
CA GLY A 72 -7.19 5.74 -2.27
C GLY A 72 -8.66 6.04 -2.15
N MET A 73 -9.50 5.02 -2.01
CA MET A 73 -10.94 5.24 -1.84
C MET A 73 -11.33 5.41 -0.38
N LEU A 74 -10.42 5.17 0.55
CA LEU A 74 -10.71 5.36 1.95
C LEU A 74 -10.75 6.84 2.28
N GLU A 75 -11.67 7.22 3.14
CA GLU A 75 -11.87 8.61 3.48
C GLU A 75 -10.63 9.18 4.17
N ASN A 76 -10.19 10.34 3.74
CA ASN A 76 -9.04 11.06 4.30
C ASN A 76 -7.74 10.27 4.22
N ILE A 77 -7.66 9.38 3.22
CA ILE A 77 -6.45 8.64 2.94
C ILE A 77 -6.14 8.81 1.45
N SER A 78 -4.89 9.15 1.15
CA SER A 78 -4.42 9.20 -0.23
C SER A 78 -3.29 8.20 -0.42
N SER A 79 -3.19 7.68 -1.63
CA SER A 79 -2.11 6.75 -1.94
C SER A 79 -1.57 7.03 -3.32
N LYS A 80 -0.31 6.73 -3.49
CA LYS A 80 0.38 6.88 -4.77
C LYS A 80 1.36 5.74 -4.90
N THR A 81 1.45 5.17 -6.09
CA THR A 81 2.31 4.02 -6.32
C THR A 81 3.44 4.40 -7.26
N LEU A 82 4.62 3.99 -6.90
CA LEU A 82 5.82 4.18 -7.71
C LEU A 82 6.37 2.80 -8.02
N TYR A 83 6.44 2.47 -9.30
CA TYR A 83 6.93 1.16 -9.72
C TYR A 83 8.42 1.20 -9.98
N ALA A 84 9.12 0.15 -9.54
CA ALA A 84 10.50 -0.01 -9.88
C ALA A 84 10.62 -0.40 -11.35
N LYS A 85 11.72 -0.01 -11.95
CA LYS A 85 11.96 -0.28 -13.38
C LYS A 85 12.87 -1.48 -13.57
N VAL A 86 12.72 -2.46 -12.74
CA VAL A 86 13.53 -3.67 -12.86
C VAL A 86 12.75 -4.81 -13.42
#